data_fe160eb106435fdc5e093dfb3b72c86c
#
_entry.id   fe160eb106435fdc5e093dfb3b72c86c
#
_cell.length_a   1.000
_cell.length_b   1.000
_cell.length_c   1.000
_cell.angle_alpha   90.00
_cell.angle_beta   90.00
_cell.angle_gamma   90.00
#
_symmetry.space_group_name_H-M   'P 1'
#
loop_
_entity.id
_entity.type
_entity.pdbx_description
1 polymer ?
#
loop_
_entity_poly.entity_id
_entity_poly.type
_entity_poly.pdbx_seq_one_letter_code
_entity_poly.pdbx_strand_id
1 'polypeptide(L)'
;MSKNKSNKCSGIVVALKANYLFVEINAQKLNFFTSDISLNKSRLLCTRRSKLDYQGLFIDVGDEVLLESIDWVNKTAVVSDLCPRKSFLKRPAVANVTLIAICVSVEQPLLDAEQASRFLITAEGSNIKPLLVLTKIDLITKENLNFYRDRFKLWGYDCLGVSLKNKQGIELIIDQFRQTKLSVLAGPSGVGKTSLINYLIPTLSLPISSVSKKLKRGIHTTRHVELFSLGN
;
A
#
# COMPACT_ATOMS: atom_id res chain seq x y z
N MET A 1 6.39 -40.83 -21.28
CA MET A 1 5.54 -40.09 -20.33
C MET A 1 6.30 -38.86 -19.86
N SER A 2 6.10 -37.74 -20.54
CA SER A 2 6.78 -36.46 -20.26
C SER A 2 6.14 -35.88 -18.99
N LYS A 3 6.94 -35.72 -17.93
CA LYS A 3 6.55 -35.00 -16.72
C LYS A 3 6.38 -33.52 -17.11
N ASN A 4 5.12 -33.08 -17.26
CA ASN A 4 4.78 -31.67 -17.31
C ASN A 4 5.37 -30.98 -16.06
N LYS A 5 6.49 -30.28 -16.21
CA LYS A 5 6.94 -29.28 -15.24
C LYS A 5 5.84 -28.22 -15.23
N SER A 6 4.96 -28.26 -14.24
CA SER A 6 4.01 -27.19 -14.00
C SER A 6 4.82 -25.91 -13.77
N ASN A 7 4.83 -25.02 -14.73
CA ASN A 7 5.39 -23.68 -14.57
C ASN A 7 4.55 -22.95 -13.49
N LYS A 8 4.95 -23.11 -12.25
CA LYS A 8 4.36 -22.34 -11.15
C LYS A 8 4.88 -20.91 -11.27
N CYS A 9 3.97 -20.00 -11.48
CA CYS A 9 4.24 -18.57 -11.50
C CYS A 9 3.84 -17.97 -10.17
N SER A 10 4.61 -17.03 -9.64
CA SER A 10 4.21 -16.26 -8.46
C SER A 10 3.64 -14.90 -8.85
N GLY A 11 2.69 -14.41 -8.07
CA GLY A 11 2.13 -13.08 -8.22
C GLY A 11 1.74 -12.49 -6.87
N ILE A 12 1.43 -11.19 -6.86
CA ILE A 12 1.00 -10.46 -5.67
C ILE A 12 -0.50 -10.17 -5.77
N VAL A 13 -1.23 -10.47 -4.72
CA VAL A 13 -2.66 -10.16 -4.61
C VAL A 13 -2.81 -8.64 -4.47
N VAL A 14 -3.42 -7.99 -5.47
CA VAL A 14 -3.57 -6.53 -5.50
C VAL A 14 -4.96 -6.06 -5.09
N ALA A 15 -5.98 -6.91 -5.21
CA ALA A 15 -7.33 -6.61 -4.75
C ALA A 15 -8.11 -7.90 -4.47
N LEU A 16 -9.06 -7.81 -3.54
CA LEU A 16 -10.00 -8.87 -3.20
C LEU A 16 -11.43 -8.44 -3.59
N LYS A 17 -12.18 -9.37 -4.15
CA LYS A 17 -13.63 -9.29 -4.37
C LYS A 17 -14.26 -10.53 -3.72
N ALA A 18 -15.57 -10.54 -3.52
CA ALA A 18 -16.25 -11.60 -2.76
C ALA A 18 -15.79 -13.03 -3.12
N ASN A 19 -15.71 -13.34 -4.42
CA ASN A 19 -15.38 -14.70 -4.90
C ASN A 19 -14.10 -14.77 -5.74
N TYR A 20 -13.43 -13.63 -5.98
CA TYR A 20 -12.29 -13.52 -6.88
C TYR A 20 -11.18 -12.69 -6.27
N LEU A 21 -9.97 -12.93 -6.76
CA LEU A 21 -8.80 -12.12 -6.43
C LEU A 21 -8.24 -11.54 -7.72
N PHE A 22 -7.65 -10.36 -7.61
CA PHE A 22 -6.81 -9.84 -8.67
C PHE A 22 -5.35 -10.03 -8.26
N VAL A 23 -4.60 -10.71 -9.12
CA VAL A 23 -3.17 -10.97 -8.90
C VAL A 23 -2.35 -10.30 -9.99
N GLU A 24 -1.36 -9.53 -9.60
CA GLU A 24 -0.39 -8.91 -10.50
C GLU A 24 0.86 -9.78 -10.59
N ILE A 25 1.25 -10.10 -11.82
CA ILE A 25 2.45 -10.86 -12.11
C ILE A 25 3.51 -9.93 -12.68
N ASN A 26 4.74 -10.07 -12.24
CA ASN A 26 5.86 -9.44 -12.89
C ASN A 26 6.38 -10.36 -14.01
N ALA A 27 6.06 -10.02 -15.24
CA ALA A 27 6.43 -10.84 -16.41
C ALA A 27 7.96 -11.00 -16.61
N GLN A 28 8.77 -10.10 -16.07
CA GLN A 28 10.24 -10.20 -16.13
C GLN A 28 10.79 -11.43 -15.38
N LYS A 29 10.01 -12.02 -14.47
CA LYS A 29 10.36 -13.30 -13.80
C LYS A 29 9.92 -14.53 -14.58
N LEU A 30 9.19 -14.36 -15.65
CA LEU A 30 8.76 -15.43 -16.53
C LEU A 30 9.79 -15.56 -17.66
N ASN A 31 10.60 -16.61 -17.64
CA ASN A 31 11.52 -16.96 -18.73
C ASN A 31 10.77 -17.37 -20.01
N PHE A 32 9.73 -16.65 -20.40
CA PHE A 32 9.03 -16.81 -21.65
C PHE A 32 9.39 -15.66 -22.60
N PHE A 33 10.08 -16.01 -23.67
CA PHE A 33 10.27 -15.17 -24.83
C PHE A 33 8.91 -14.92 -25.50
N THR A 34 8.22 -13.89 -25.12
CA THR A 34 7.15 -13.30 -25.92
C THR A 34 7.55 -11.88 -26.24
N SER A 35 7.61 -11.60 -27.54
CA SER A 35 8.01 -10.33 -28.15
C SER A 35 7.04 -9.17 -27.88
N ASP A 36 6.03 -9.37 -27.06
CA ASP A 36 5.05 -8.34 -26.71
C ASP A 36 5.45 -7.59 -25.43
N ILE A 37 5.96 -6.41 -25.63
CA ILE A 37 6.41 -5.43 -24.61
C ILE A 37 5.27 -4.99 -23.65
N SER A 38 4.02 -5.30 -23.97
CA SER A 38 2.85 -4.94 -23.15
C SER A 38 2.64 -5.82 -21.91
N LEU A 39 3.41 -6.90 -21.74
CA LEU A 39 3.26 -7.89 -20.66
C LEU A 39 4.06 -7.57 -19.38
N ASN A 40 4.72 -6.41 -19.28
CA ASN A 40 5.57 -6.10 -18.12
C ASN A 40 4.86 -6.14 -16.77
N LYS A 41 3.54 -5.93 -16.72
CA LYS A 41 2.68 -6.15 -15.56
C LYS A 41 1.31 -6.64 -16.03
N SER A 42 1.04 -7.92 -15.86
CA SER A 42 -0.27 -8.50 -16.18
C SER A 42 -1.09 -8.72 -14.91
N ARG A 43 -2.29 -8.14 -14.89
CA ARG A 43 -3.28 -8.36 -13.83
C ARG A 43 -4.22 -9.49 -14.26
N LEU A 44 -4.27 -10.56 -13.48
CA LEU A 44 -5.10 -11.73 -13.72
C LEU A 44 -6.27 -11.76 -12.74
N LEU A 45 -7.43 -12.19 -13.23
CA LEU A 45 -8.58 -12.53 -12.40
C LEU A 45 -8.40 -14.00 -11.95
N CYS A 46 -8.31 -14.20 -10.63
CA CYS A 46 -7.99 -15.51 -10.08
C CYS A 46 -9.12 -16.02 -9.19
N THR A 47 -9.32 -17.32 -9.23
CA THR A 47 -10.04 -18.08 -8.21
C THR A 47 -9.04 -18.76 -7.29
N ARG A 48 -9.48 -19.22 -6.11
CA ARG A 48 -8.64 -19.97 -5.18
C ARG A 48 -9.03 -21.44 -5.19
N ARG A 49 -8.08 -22.33 -4.96
CA ARG A 49 -8.39 -23.75 -4.74
C ARG A 49 -9.10 -23.96 -3.41
N SER A 50 -10.12 -24.81 -3.38
CA SER A 50 -10.84 -25.18 -2.16
C SER A 50 -9.93 -25.75 -1.07
N LYS A 51 -8.78 -26.34 -1.44
CA LYS A 51 -7.77 -26.82 -0.49
C LYS A 51 -7.29 -25.71 0.46
N LEU A 52 -7.15 -24.47 0.00
CA LEU A 52 -6.71 -23.33 0.82
C LEU A 52 -7.75 -23.02 1.89
N ASP A 53 -9.05 -23.11 1.55
CA ASP A 53 -10.14 -22.90 2.50
C ASP A 53 -10.16 -24.00 3.57
N TYR A 54 -9.96 -25.27 3.20
CA TYR A 54 -9.87 -26.40 4.15
C TYR A 54 -8.67 -26.28 5.09
N GLN A 55 -7.58 -25.65 4.66
CA GLN A 55 -6.40 -25.42 5.48
C GLN A 55 -6.53 -24.18 6.39
N GLY A 56 -7.66 -23.45 6.31
CA GLY A 56 -7.88 -22.21 7.06
C GLY A 56 -6.94 -21.08 6.64
N LEU A 57 -6.41 -21.12 5.41
CA LEU A 57 -5.52 -20.10 4.89
C LEU A 57 -6.34 -18.94 4.31
N PHE A 58 -6.25 -17.79 4.94
CA PHE A 58 -6.88 -16.55 4.46
C PHE A 58 -5.89 -15.79 3.59
N ILE A 59 -6.36 -15.42 2.41
CA ILE A 59 -5.59 -14.60 1.46
C ILE A 59 -6.01 -13.15 1.65
N ASP A 60 -5.01 -12.28 1.85
CA ASP A 60 -5.19 -10.84 1.97
C ASP A 60 -4.46 -10.11 0.84
N VAL A 61 -4.78 -8.83 0.67
CA VAL A 61 -4.05 -7.95 -0.26
C VAL A 61 -2.58 -7.88 0.17
N GLY A 62 -1.67 -7.94 -0.81
CA GLY A 62 -0.23 -7.97 -0.57
C GLY A 62 0.37 -9.38 -0.40
N ASP A 63 -0.47 -10.42 -0.32
CA ASP A 63 0.05 -11.80 -0.29
C ASP A 63 0.74 -12.16 -1.60
N GLU A 64 1.86 -12.86 -1.49
CA GLU A 64 2.50 -13.52 -2.61
C GLU A 64 1.91 -14.93 -2.73
N VAL A 65 1.39 -15.25 -3.92
CA VAL A 65 0.68 -16.49 -4.19
C VAL A 65 1.31 -17.23 -5.37
N LEU A 66 1.16 -18.56 -5.37
CA LEU A 66 1.53 -19.40 -6.50
C LEU A 66 0.31 -19.63 -7.40
N LEU A 67 0.51 -19.45 -8.69
CA LEU A 67 -0.52 -19.57 -9.71
C LEU A 67 -0.30 -20.82 -10.56
N GLU A 68 -1.41 -21.39 -10.99
CA GLU A 68 -1.48 -22.48 -11.95
C GLU A 68 -2.65 -22.27 -12.91
N SER A 69 -2.72 -23.08 -13.97
CA SER A 69 -3.79 -23.02 -14.99
C SER A 69 -3.96 -21.59 -15.54
N ILE A 70 -2.84 -20.93 -15.87
CA ILE A 70 -2.86 -19.56 -16.35
C ILE A 70 -3.36 -19.55 -17.80
N ASP A 71 -4.45 -18.81 -18.02
CA ASP A 71 -4.97 -18.48 -19.34
C ASP A 71 -4.62 -17.01 -19.65
N TRP A 72 -3.64 -16.85 -20.52
CA TRP A 72 -3.15 -15.53 -20.93
C TRP A 72 -4.12 -14.77 -21.82
N VAL A 73 -4.98 -15.47 -22.57
CA VAL A 73 -5.96 -14.88 -23.47
C VAL A 73 -7.09 -14.24 -22.65
N ASN A 74 -7.67 -15.02 -21.74
CA ASN A 74 -8.75 -14.56 -20.86
C ASN A 74 -8.27 -13.84 -19.60
N LYS A 75 -6.94 -13.75 -19.38
CA LYS A 75 -6.31 -13.18 -18.18
C LYS A 75 -6.87 -13.78 -16.88
N THR A 76 -6.96 -15.10 -16.82
CA THR A 76 -7.41 -15.84 -15.65
C THR A 76 -6.37 -16.80 -15.14
N ALA A 77 -6.46 -17.18 -13.86
CA ALA A 77 -5.60 -18.19 -13.25
C ALA A 77 -6.25 -18.79 -11.98
N VAL A 78 -5.60 -19.80 -11.42
CA VAL A 78 -6.00 -20.40 -10.14
C VAL A 78 -4.88 -20.22 -9.14
N VAL A 79 -5.21 -19.70 -7.95
CA VAL A 79 -4.28 -19.65 -6.82
C VAL A 79 -4.19 -21.06 -6.22
N SER A 80 -3.01 -21.65 -6.28
CA SER A 80 -2.76 -23.02 -5.80
C SER A 80 -2.14 -23.07 -4.41
N ASP A 81 -1.41 -22.01 -4.01
CA ASP A 81 -0.71 -21.96 -2.73
C ASP A 81 -0.43 -20.52 -2.30
N LEU A 82 -0.14 -20.33 -1.00
CA LEU A 82 0.20 -19.05 -0.37
C LEU A 82 1.65 -19.11 0.09
N CYS A 83 2.45 -18.09 -0.29
CA CYS A 83 3.81 -17.96 0.20
C CYS A 83 3.84 -17.44 1.64
N PRO A 84 4.85 -17.79 2.44
CA PRO A 84 4.99 -17.27 3.80
C PRO A 84 5.05 -15.74 3.83
N ARG A 85 4.24 -15.14 4.69
CA ARG A 85 4.24 -13.69 4.92
C ARG A 85 5.50 -13.26 5.64
N LYS A 86 6.07 -12.12 5.25
CA LYS A 86 7.19 -11.46 5.94
C LYS A 86 6.70 -10.48 7.00
N SER A 87 5.54 -9.88 6.75
CA SER A 87 4.88 -8.95 7.66
C SER A 87 3.37 -9.00 7.44
N PHE A 88 2.60 -8.53 8.41
CA PHE A 88 1.16 -8.42 8.27
C PHE A 88 0.62 -7.23 9.08
N LEU A 89 0.02 -6.30 8.39
CA LEU A 89 -0.73 -5.20 9.00
C LEU A 89 -2.19 -5.64 9.16
N LYS A 90 -2.70 -5.59 10.41
CA LYS A 90 -4.07 -6.08 10.69
C LYS A 90 -5.16 -5.09 10.25
N ARG A 91 -4.86 -3.78 10.24
CA ARG A 91 -5.83 -2.73 9.91
C ARG A 91 -5.16 -1.58 9.16
N PRO A 92 -5.40 -1.44 7.84
CA PRO A 92 -6.11 -2.40 6.99
C PRO A 92 -5.36 -3.72 6.90
N ALA A 93 -6.08 -4.85 6.60
CA ALA A 93 -5.45 -6.16 6.42
C ALA A 93 -4.62 -6.15 5.13
N VAL A 94 -3.29 -6.08 5.28
CA VAL A 94 -2.33 -6.07 4.16
C VAL A 94 -1.09 -6.86 4.55
N ALA A 95 -0.75 -7.84 3.70
CA ALA A 95 0.43 -8.67 3.87
C ALA A 95 1.67 -8.03 3.21
N ASN A 96 2.86 -8.42 3.69
CA ASN A 96 4.16 -8.10 3.09
C ASN A 96 4.44 -6.60 2.95
N VAL A 97 3.83 -5.77 3.80
CA VAL A 97 4.12 -4.33 3.89
C VAL A 97 5.55 -4.12 4.38
N THR A 98 6.31 -3.29 3.70
CA THR A 98 7.71 -2.98 4.04
C THR A 98 7.88 -1.57 4.61
N LEU A 99 6.91 -0.68 4.39
CA LEU A 99 6.91 0.69 4.89
C LEU A 99 5.51 1.15 5.24
N ILE A 100 5.33 1.78 6.40
CA ILE A 100 4.12 2.53 6.73
C ILE A 100 4.46 4.02 6.76
N ALA A 101 3.96 4.78 5.77
CA ALA A 101 4.07 6.23 5.76
C ALA A 101 2.92 6.83 6.59
N ILE A 102 3.25 7.32 7.78
CA ILE A 102 2.30 7.92 8.72
C ILE A 102 2.20 9.41 8.42
N CYS A 103 1.13 9.80 7.74
CA CYS A 103 0.87 11.18 7.39
C CYS A 103 0.17 11.89 8.55
N VAL A 104 0.75 12.99 9.02
CA VAL A 104 0.15 13.92 9.97
C VAL A 104 0.22 15.34 9.41
N SER A 105 -0.87 16.08 9.53
CA SER A 105 -0.91 17.47 9.10
C SER A 105 -0.33 18.37 10.20
N VAL A 106 0.48 19.33 9.83
CA VAL A 106 0.99 20.33 10.79
C VAL A 106 -0.09 21.36 11.15
N GLU A 107 -1.01 21.61 10.18
CA GLU A 107 -2.18 22.47 10.32
C GLU A 107 -3.36 21.93 9.51
N GLN A 108 -4.60 22.20 9.95
CA GLN A 108 -5.85 21.89 9.23
C GLN A 108 -6.02 20.41 8.82
N PRO A 109 -6.08 19.45 9.76
CA PRO A 109 -6.16 19.62 11.22
C PRO A 109 -4.80 19.91 11.85
N LEU A 110 -4.82 20.57 13.02
CA LEU A 110 -3.63 20.79 13.84
C LEU A 110 -3.01 19.44 14.23
N LEU A 111 -1.68 19.41 14.30
CA LEU A 111 -0.94 18.21 14.67
C LEU A 111 -1.31 17.76 16.08
N ASP A 112 -1.84 16.56 16.17
CA ASP A 112 -2.13 15.85 17.42
C ASP A 112 -1.03 14.81 17.65
N ALA A 113 -0.14 15.11 18.61
CA ALA A 113 1.00 14.26 18.92
C ALA A 113 0.57 12.91 19.53
N GLU A 114 -0.51 12.88 20.32
CA GLU A 114 -1.05 11.62 20.88
C GLU A 114 -1.60 10.73 19.77
N GLN A 115 -2.32 11.32 18.82
CA GLN A 115 -2.81 10.57 17.67
C GLN A 115 -1.66 10.05 16.79
N ALA A 116 -0.62 10.85 16.56
CA ALA A 116 0.58 10.44 15.82
C ALA A 116 1.29 9.26 16.53
N SER A 117 1.45 9.32 17.86
CA SER A 117 2.09 8.25 18.63
C SER A 117 1.33 6.92 18.52
N ARG A 118 -0.01 6.94 18.51
CA ARG A 118 -0.84 5.72 18.32
C ARG A 118 -0.57 5.04 16.98
N PHE A 119 -0.39 5.80 15.90
CA PHE A 119 -0.03 5.24 14.59
C PHE A 119 1.40 4.68 14.59
N LEU A 120 2.35 5.36 15.23
CA LEU A 120 3.74 4.92 15.36
C LEU A 120 3.83 3.60 16.12
N ILE A 121 3.18 3.50 17.30
CA ILE A 121 3.12 2.27 18.11
C ILE A 121 2.50 1.12 17.32
N THR A 122 1.45 1.39 16.54
CA THR A 122 0.81 0.36 15.70
C THR A 122 1.76 -0.14 14.61
N ALA A 123 2.54 0.74 14.01
CA ALA A 123 3.53 0.37 12.98
C ALA A 123 4.65 -0.48 13.58
N GLU A 124 5.21 -0.06 14.70
CA GLU A 124 6.28 -0.80 15.41
C GLU A 124 5.78 -2.18 15.87
N GLY A 125 4.58 -2.24 16.46
CA GLY A 125 3.97 -3.50 16.88
C GLY A 125 3.71 -4.48 15.73
N SER A 126 3.78 -4.01 14.48
CA SER A 126 3.67 -4.85 13.28
C SER A 126 5.04 -5.22 12.67
N ASN A 127 6.15 -4.85 13.30
CA ASN A 127 7.51 -4.99 12.78
C ASN A 127 7.71 -4.38 11.39
N ILE A 128 7.00 -3.27 11.10
CA ILE A 128 7.09 -2.57 9.82
C ILE A 128 7.72 -1.20 10.08
N LYS A 129 8.71 -0.84 9.26
CA LYS A 129 9.40 0.45 9.39
C LYS A 129 8.42 1.62 9.22
N PRO A 130 8.26 2.50 10.23
CA PRO A 130 7.48 3.72 10.07
C PRO A 130 8.29 4.80 9.35
N LEU A 131 7.60 5.60 8.53
CA LEU A 131 8.09 6.85 7.97
C LEU A 131 7.10 7.95 8.37
N LEU A 132 7.53 8.92 9.14
CA LEU A 132 6.66 10.03 9.51
C LEU A 132 6.67 11.11 8.43
N VAL A 133 5.49 11.49 7.95
CA VAL A 133 5.31 12.48 6.88
C VAL A 133 4.50 13.65 7.42
N LEU A 134 5.15 14.80 7.59
CA LEU A 134 4.52 16.06 7.97
C LEU A 134 3.94 16.71 6.72
N THR A 135 2.62 16.75 6.60
CA THR A 135 1.94 17.31 5.42
C THR A 135 1.54 18.77 5.65
N LYS A 136 1.28 19.48 4.55
CA LYS A 136 0.86 20.90 4.54
C LYS A 136 1.86 21.85 5.23
N ILE A 137 3.15 21.56 5.08
CA ILE A 137 4.21 22.39 5.69
C ILE A 137 4.25 23.82 5.15
N ASP A 138 3.53 24.11 4.07
CA ASP A 138 3.31 25.46 3.55
C ASP A 138 2.44 26.35 4.46
N LEU A 139 1.79 25.78 5.47
CA LEU A 139 0.94 26.50 6.41
C LEU A 139 1.68 26.96 7.67
N ILE A 140 2.95 26.59 7.84
CA ILE A 140 3.76 26.97 9.02
C ILE A 140 5.11 27.55 8.60
N THR A 141 5.77 28.21 9.57
CA THR A 141 7.12 28.73 9.37
C THR A 141 8.18 27.62 9.41
N LYS A 142 9.40 27.93 8.95
CA LYS A 142 10.53 26.97 9.02
C LYS A 142 10.90 26.64 10.47
N GLU A 143 10.80 27.59 11.37
CA GLU A 143 11.08 27.42 12.80
C GLU A 143 10.11 26.42 13.41
N ASN A 144 8.82 26.54 13.13
CA ASN A 144 7.80 25.60 13.60
C ASN A 144 7.99 24.19 12.98
N LEU A 145 8.37 24.12 11.70
CA LEU A 145 8.67 22.84 11.08
C LEU A 145 9.87 22.15 11.76
N ASN A 146 10.93 22.89 12.07
CA ASN A 146 12.08 22.36 12.78
C ASN A 146 11.70 21.90 14.19
N PHE A 147 10.88 22.69 14.91
CA PHE A 147 10.35 22.28 16.22
C PHE A 147 9.66 20.93 16.19
N TYR A 148 8.78 20.67 15.19
CA TYR A 148 8.14 19.36 15.05
C TYR A 148 9.14 18.27 14.69
N ARG A 149 10.10 18.53 13.81
CA ARG A 149 11.15 17.57 13.44
C ARG A 149 11.99 17.16 14.65
N ASP A 150 12.45 18.13 15.43
CA ASP A 150 13.26 17.89 16.62
C ASP A 150 12.46 17.08 17.66
N ARG A 151 11.19 17.43 17.87
CA ARG A 151 10.30 16.69 18.76
C ARG A 151 10.15 15.22 18.36
N PHE A 152 9.92 14.91 17.08
CA PHE A 152 9.78 13.53 16.63
C PHE A 152 11.13 12.80 16.59
N LYS A 153 12.22 13.54 16.35
CA LYS A 153 13.58 12.99 16.45
C LYS A 153 13.92 12.53 17.89
N LEU A 154 13.46 13.27 18.90
CA LEU A 154 13.56 12.83 20.30
C LEU A 154 12.79 11.52 20.56
N TRP A 155 11.75 11.22 19.81
CA TRP A 155 11.05 9.94 19.86
C TRP A 155 11.73 8.84 19.02
N GLY A 156 12.82 9.15 18.33
CA GLY A 156 13.56 8.22 17.48
C GLY A 156 13.08 8.17 16.03
N TYR A 157 12.25 9.13 15.58
CA TYR A 157 11.71 9.14 14.22
C TYR A 157 12.20 10.32 13.41
N ASP A 158 12.74 10.04 12.23
CA ASP A 158 12.97 11.06 11.22
C ASP A 158 11.65 11.42 10.51
N CYS A 159 11.49 12.72 10.18
CA CYS A 159 10.29 13.23 9.52
C CYS A 159 10.62 13.81 8.14
N LEU A 160 9.79 13.45 7.16
CA LEU A 160 9.75 14.16 5.88
C LEU A 160 8.67 15.24 5.89
N GLY A 161 9.04 16.46 5.58
CA GLY A 161 8.06 17.55 5.38
C GLY A 161 7.62 17.62 3.93
N VAL A 162 6.30 17.65 3.68
CA VAL A 162 5.70 17.64 2.34
C VAL A 162 4.65 18.74 2.20
N SER A 163 4.73 19.51 1.11
CA SER A 163 3.66 20.40 0.64
C SER A 163 3.32 20.08 -0.81
N LEU A 164 2.08 19.69 -1.07
CA LEU A 164 1.57 19.53 -2.44
C LEU A 164 1.37 20.87 -3.14
N LYS A 165 1.07 21.93 -2.37
CA LYS A 165 0.86 23.28 -2.90
C LYS A 165 2.14 23.85 -3.49
N ASN A 166 3.25 23.74 -2.76
CA ASN A 166 4.55 24.28 -3.15
C ASN A 166 5.45 23.21 -3.80
N LYS A 167 4.96 21.96 -3.95
CA LYS A 167 5.72 20.80 -4.44
C LYS A 167 6.99 20.51 -3.62
N GLN A 168 7.04 20.95 -2.37
CA GLN A 168 8.19 20.78 -1.50
C GLN A 168 8.20 19.37 -0.90
N GLY A 169 9.36 18.70 -0.86
CA GLY A 169 9.58 17.39 -0.25
C GLY A 169 8.98 16.21 -1.02
N ILE A 170 8.39 16.43 -2.20
CA ILE A 170 7.72 15.40 -2.99
C ILE A 170 8.72 14.35 -3.50
N GLU A 171 9.85 14.79 -4.07
CA GLU A 171 10.89 13.87 -4.57
C GLU A 171 11.42 12.95 -3.47
N LEU A 172 11.62 13.49 -2.27
CA LEU A 172 12.10 12.70 -1.14
C LEU A 172 11.13 11.58 -0.75
N ILE A 173 9.82 11.84 -0.78
CA ILE A 173 8.82 10.80 -0.47
C ILE A 173 8.69 9.79 -1.61
N ILE A 174 8.81 10.23 -2.86
CA ILE A 174 8.86 9.34 -4.03
C ILE A 174 10.04 8.38 -3.92
N ASP A 175 11.22 8.88 -3.61
CA ASP A 175 12.44 8.07 -3.45
C ASP A 175 12.28 7.05 -2.32
N GLN A 176 11.66 7.42 -1.19
CA GLN A 176 11.38 6.48 -0.11
C GLN A 176 10.43 5.36 -0.57
N PHE A 177 9.41 5.68 -1.35
CA PHE A 177 8.47 4.67 -1.84
C PHE A 177 9.10 3.78 -2.91
N ARG A 178 9.95 4.30 -3.78
CA ARG A 178 10.67 3.52 -4.80
C ARG A 178 11.66 2.51 -4.19
N GLN A 179 12.24 2.82 -3.04
CA GLN A 179 13.14 1.93 -2.32
C GLN A 179 12.42 0.77 -1.61
N THR A 180 11.09 0.79 -1.56
CA THR A 180 10.28 -0.19 -0.84
C THR A 180 9.42 -1.01 -1.80
N LYS A 181 9.14 -2.27 -1.42
CA LYS A 181 8.31 -3.15 -2.24
C LYS A 181 6.83 -2.83 -2.13
N LEU A 182 6.36 -2.56 -0.91
CA LEU A 182 4.98 -2.28 -0.60
C LEU A 182 4.88 -1.28 0.53
N SER A 183 4.26 -0.14 0.24
CA SER A 183 4.06 0.94 1.19
C SER A 183 2.59 1.16 1.48
N VAL A 184 2.26 1.50 2.72
CA VAL A 184 0.91 1.87 3.15
C VAL A 184 0.92 3.30 3.67
N LEU A 185 -0.03 4.14 3.24
CA LEU A 185 -0.27 5.45 3.85
C LEU A 185 -1.29 5.31 4.98
N ALA A 186 -0.88 5.67 6.17
CA ALA A 186 -1.71 5.72 7.36
C ALA A 186 -1.82 7.16 7.89
N GLY A 187 -2.73 7.40 8.83
CA GLY A 187 -2.88 8.70 9.48
C GLY A 187 -4.32 9.17 9.56
N PRO A 188 -4.58 10.26 10.29
CA PRO A 188 -5.93 10.81 10.51
C PRO A 188 -6.65 11.21 9.23
N SER A 189 -7.97 11.43 9.33
CA SER A 189 -8.75 12.01 8.23
C SER A 189 -8.35 13.49 8.01
N GLY A 190 -8.35 13.92 6.74
CA GLY A 190 -8.08 15.33 6.40
C GLY A 190 -6.61 15.75 6.34
N VAL A 191 -5.66 14.86 6.67
CA VAL A 191 -4.22 15.16 6.61
C VAL A 191 -3.64 15.19 5.19
N GLY A 192 -4.44 14.88 4.15
CA GLY A 192 -3.98 14.96 2.76
C GLY A 192 -3.48 13.64 2.14
N LYS A 193 -3.76 12.47 2.74
CA LYS A 193 -3.35 11.16 2.18
C LYS A 193 -3.85 10.95 0.75
N THR A 194 -5.15 11.14 0.52
CA THR A 194 -5.77 10.97 -0.80
C THR A 194 -5.20 11.95 -1.82
N SER A 195 -4.96 13.20 -1.40
CA SER A 195 -4.33 14.21 -2.26
C SER A 195 -2.91 13.81 -2.63
N LEU A 196 -2.15 13.24 -1.67
CA LEU A 196 -0.80 12.75 -1.92
C LEU A 196 -0.83 11.55 -2.89
N ILE A 197 -1.73 10.59 -2.70
CA ILE A 197 -1.89 9.45 -3.63
C ILE A 197 -2.23 9.95 -5.04
N ASN A 198 -3.19 10.85 -5.18
CA ASN A 198 -3.56 11.39 -6.50
C ASN A 198 -2.42 12.17 -7.16
N TYR A 199 -1.57 12.83 -6.37
CA TYR A 199 -0.37 13.49 -6.89
C TYR A 199 0.66 12.47 -7.40
N LEU A 200 0.89 11.41 -6.62
CA LEU A 200 1.86 10.36 -6.94
C LEU A 200 1.39 9.46 -8.10
N ILE A 201 0.08 9.24 -8.20
CA ILE A 201 -0.54 8.38 -9.23
C ILE A 201 -1.76 9.12 -9.81
N PRO A 202 -1.54 10.10 -10.71
CA PRO A 202 -2.63 10.95 -11.23
C PRO A 202 -3.76 10.18 -11.92
N THR A 203 -3.46 9.01 -12.47
CA THR A 203 -4.44 8.15 -13.16
C THR A 203 -5.51 7.57 -12.23
N LEU A 204 -5.30 7.56 -10.89
CA LEU A 204 -6.28 7.02 -9.95
C LEU A 204 -7.49 7.93 -9.75
N SER A 205 -7.29 9.25 -9.77
CA SER A 205 -8.34 10.26 -9.56
C SER A 205 -9.29 9.93 -8.41
N LEU A 206 -8.73 9.52 -7.26
CA LEU A 206 -9.52 9.15 -6.08
C LEU A 206 -10.33 10.35 -5.57
N PRO A 207 -11.59 10.16 -5.13
CA PRO A 207 -12.40 11.25 -4.61
C PRO A 207 -11.78 11.82 -3.31
N ILE A 208 -11.53 13.14 -3.32
CA ILE A 208 -11.03 13.87 -2.15
C ILE A 208 -12.25 14.37 -1.38
N SER A 209 -12.50 13.84 -0.19
CA SER A 209 -13.52 14.41 0.69
C SER A 209 -12.96 15.65 1.38
N SER A 210 -13.66 16.79 1.29
CA SER A 210 -13.42 17.94 2.14
C SER A 210 -13.53 17.52 3.62
N VAL A 211 -12.72 18.14 4.49
CA VAL A 211 -12.79 17.90 5.94
C VAL A 211 -14.18 18.25 6.44
N SER A 212 -15.11 17.28 6.44
CA SER A 212 -16.45 17.51 6.95
C SER A 212 -16.41 17.55 8.48
N LYS A 213 -16.87 18.65 9.06
CA LYS A 213 -17.02 18.86 10.51
C LYS A 213 -18.01 17.90 11.20
N LYS A 214 -18.60 16.93 10.47
CA LYS A 214 -19.56 15.96 11.01
C LYS A 214 -19.07 14.54 10.76
N LEU A 215 -18.16 14.04 11.60
CA LEU A 215 -17.99 12.60 11.75
C LEU A 215 -19.20 12.05 12.53
N LYS A 216 -20.25 11.61 11.84
CA LYS A 216 -21.21 10.66 12.43
C LYS A 216 -20.48 9.33 12.62
N ARG A 217 -20.14 9.00 13.86
CA ARG A 217 -19.73 7.65 14.29
C ARG A 217 -20.85 6.68 13.89
N GLY A 218 -20.49 5.64 13.13
CA GLY A 218 -21.35 4.48 12.98
C GLY A 218 -21.84 4.15 11.58
N ILE A 219 -20.94 4.00 10.61
CA ILE A 219 -21.21 3.14 9.45
C ILE A 219 -19.94 2.30 9.26
N HIS A 220 -20.08 0.98 9.42
CA HIS A 220 -19.08 0.00 9.01
C HIS A 220 -18.98 0.05 7.48
N THR A 221 -18.18 0.97 6.95
CA THR A 221 -17.77 0.92 5.55
C THR A 221 -16.81 -0.24 5.42
N THR A 222 -17.18 -1.26 4.69
CA THR A 222 -16.29 -2.34 4.24
C THR A 222 -15.13 -1.65 3.50
N ARG A 223 -13.98 -1.53 4.17
CA ARG A 223 -12.83 -0.80 3.61
C ARG A 223 -12.27 -1.64 2.49
N HIS A 224 -12.54 -1.20 1.27
CA HIS A 224 -11.91 -1.79 0.10
C HIS A 224 -10.40 -1.49 0.15
N VAL A 225 -9.59 -2.55 0.13
CA VAL A 225 -8.13 -2.47 0.10
C VAL A 225 -7.69 -2.85 -1.30
N GLU A 226 -6.89 -2.02 -1.92
CA GLU A 226 -6.32 -2.26 -3.24
C GLU A 226 -4.92 -1.70 -3.33
N LEU A 227 -4.01 -2.41 -4.03
CA LEU A 227 -2.66 -1.96 -4.32
C LEU A 227 -2.61 -1.28 -5.68
N PHE A 228 -1.85 -0.21 -5.73
CA PHE A 228 -1.59 0.54 -6.94
C PHE A 228 -0.09 0.63 -7.18
N SER A 229 0.31 0.50 -8.44
CA SER A 229 1.71 0.68 -8.81
C SER A 229 2.06 2.16 -8.88
N LEU A 230 3.17 2.55 -8.27
CA LEU A 230 3.68 3.93 -8.34
C LEU A 230 4.28 4.22 -9.70
N GLY A 231 4.25 3.52 -10.70
CA GLY A 231 4.91 3.80 -11.96
C GLY A 231 6.45 3.96 -11.83
N ASN A 232 7.13 3.83 -12.93
CA ASN A 232 8.58 4.13 -13.00
C ASN A 232 8.80 5.64 -13.13
#